data_c5b2beff02a30e766606a106bdfe5458
#
_entry.id   c5b2beff02a30e766606a106bdfe5458
#
_cell.length_a   1.000
_cell.length_b   1.000
_cell.length_c   1.000
_cell.angle_alpha   90.00
_cell.angle_beta   90.00
_cell.angle_gamma   90.00
#
_symmetry.space_group_name_H-M   'P 1'
#
loop_
_entity.id
_entity.type
_entity.pdbx_description
1 polymer ?
#
loop_
_entity_poly.entity_id
_entity_poly.type
_entity_poly.pdbx_seq_one_letter_code
_entity_poly.pdbx_strand_id
1 'polypeptide(L)'
;MIDTDQVEIEEARNEEPAVGLSPEDLLTLQEMAELGLLFGFSKSRTHPKMKPFIHSTRSGVEIINLEQTIRLLKVAAAFLREIVTGGKTILFVGTAPASKTAVKEIAEKLGQPYVTERWFGGTLTNFKVFSARIEKFNRLREEKEKGGLDKYTKKERLMIDREMEKMEIFLGGVRKMKGLPAALVVIDSEKHKTTVREAKKINIPVAAVLNTNANPEMINYPIPANDRNPKSIAWVLNYLLAEIEKANQPEEERPAEKQEQPAE
;
A
#
# COMPACT_ATOMS: atom_id res chain seq x y z
N MET A 1 -26.34 -7.36 -4.08
CA MET A 1 -25.33 -7.34 -5.13
C MET A 1 -24.06 -7.82 -4.48
N ILE A 2 -23.61 -9.04 -4.81
CA ILE A 2 -22.30 -9.55 -4.36
C ILE A 2 -21.30 -8.73 -5.17
N ASP A 3 -20.39 -8.07 -4.49
CA ASP A 3 -19.37 -7.22 -5.09
C ASP A 3 -18.50 -8.12 -5.99
N THR A 4 -18.44 -7.86 -7.28
CA THR A 4 -17.70 -8.68 -8.27
C THR A 4 -16.25 -8.86 -7.84
N ASP A 5 -15.67 -7.83 -7.24
CA ASP A 5 -14.31 -7.83 -6.71
C ASP A 5 -14.10 -8.85 -5.56
N GLN A 6 -15.15 -9.11 -4.74
CA GLN A 6 -15.06 -10.11 -3.67
C GLN A 6 -15.08 -11.53 -4.23
N VAL A 7 -15.77 -11.76 -5.34
CA VAL A 7 -15.78 -13.05 -6.03
C VAL A 7 -14.41 -13.33 -6.64
N GLU A 8 -13.83 -12.37 -7.35
CA GLU A 8 -12.48 -12.52 -7.94
C GLU A 8 -11.39 -12.77 -6.89
N ILE A 9 -11.49 -12.13 -5.72
CA ILE A 9 -10.55 -12.37 -4.61
C ILE A 9 -10.74 -13.77 -4.02
N GLU A 10 -11.97 -14.23 -3.86
CA GLU A 10 -12.25 -15.59 -3.37
C GLU A 10 -11.84 -16.65 -4.37
N GLU A 11 -12.06 -16.44 -5.66
CA GLU A 11 -11.59 -17.33 -6.73
C GLU A 11 -10.05 -17.38 -6.76
N ALA A 12 -9.36 -16.24 -6.73
CA ALA A 12 -7.90 -16.18 -6.68
C ALA A 12 -7.31 -16.82 -5.40
N ARG A 13 -8.09 -16.90 -4.31
CA ARG A 13 -7.68 -17.60 -3.07
C ARG A 13 -7.83 -19.11 -3.16
N ASN A 14 -8.82 -19.62 -3.92
CA ASN A 14 -9.25 -21.02 -3.91
C ASN A 14 -8.81 -21.80 -5.16
N GLU A 15 -8.27 -21.15 -6.20
CA GLU A 15 -7.77 -21.86 -7.38
C GLU A 15 -6.59 -22.76 -7.04
N GLU A 16 -6.70 -24.03 -7.46
CA GLU A 16 -5.61 -25.01 -7.38
C GLU A 16 -4.40 -24.56 -8.22
N PRO A 17 -3.16 -24.82 -7.76
CA PRO A 17 -1.96 -24.46 -8.50
C PRO A 17 -1.86 -25.22 -9.80
N ALA A 18 -1.70 -24.50 -10.89
CA ALA A 18 -1.28 -24.95 -12.22
C ALA A 18 -2.36 -25.19 -13.27
N VAL A 19 -2.91 -24.10 -13.84
CA VAL A 19 -3.11 -24.07 -15.31
C VAL A 19 -2.92 -22.61 -15.76
N GLY A 20 -1.83 -22.32 -16.51
CA GLY A 20 -1.72 -21.13 -17.34
C GLY A 20 -0.96 -19.91 -16.79
N LEU A 21 0.19 -20.09 -16.12
CA LEU A 21 1.14 -18.98 -15.97
C LEU A 21 1.77 -18.68 -17.33
N SER A 22 1.74 -17.42 -17.75
CA SER A 22 2.42 -16.99 -18.98
C SER A 22 3.95 -17.11 -18.84
N PRO A 23 4.72 -17.20 -19.94
CA PRO A 23 6.19 -17.16 -19.86
C PRO A 23 6.71 -15.91 -19.13
N GLU A 24 6.01 -14.78 -19.23
CA GLU A 24 6.31 -13.54 -18.51
C GLU A 24 6.11 -13.70 -17.00
N ASP A 25 5.07 -14.42 -16.57
CA ASP A 25 4.83 -14.70 -15.15
C ASP A 25 5.94 -15.58 -14.56
N LEU A 26 6.47 -16.53 -15.32
CA LEU A 26 7.58 -17.37 -14.87
C LEU A 26 8.86 -16.57 -14.63
N LEU A 27 9.19 -15.62 -15.51
CA LEU A 27 10.31 -14.70 -15.31
C LEU A 27 10.08 -13.83 -14.06
N THR A 28 8.88 -13.31 -13.91
CA THR A 28 8.47 -12.52 -12.74
C THR A 28 8.61 -13.33 -11.44
N LEU A 29 8.22 -14.60 -11.43
CA LEU A 29 8.37 -15.49 -10.27
C LEU A 29 9.84 -15.73 -9.90
N GLN A 30 10.72 -15.86 -10.91
CA GLN A 30 12.17 -15.98 -10.65
C GLN A 30 12.72 -14.72 -9.98
N GLU A 31 12.40 -13.53 -10.51
CA GLU A 31 12.80 -12.26 -9.90
C GLU A 31 12.28 -12.12 -8.46
N MET A 32 11.01 -12.46 -8.23
CA MET A 32 10.40 -12.44 -6.90
C MET A 32 11.16 -13.35 -5.92
N ALA A 33 11.56 -14.54 -6.37
CA ALA A 33 12.29 -15.49 -5.56
C ALA A 33 13.71 -14.98 -5.23
N GLU A 34 14.44 -14.46 -6.22
CA GLU A 34 15.77 -13.88 -6.04
C GLU A 34 15.79 -12.68 -5.09
N LEU A 35 14.75 -11.85 -5.14
CA LEU A 35 14.58 -10.71 -4.25
C LEU A 35 14.06 -11.10 -2.86
N GLY A 36 13.77 -12.39 -2.64
CA GLY A 36 13.40 -12.96 -1.35
C GLY A 36 11.97 -12.64 -0.88
N LEU A 37 11.04 -12.43 -1.83
CA LEU A 37 9.62 -12.23 -1.53
C LEU A 37 9.00 -13.47 -0.87
N LEU A 38 9.53 -14.64 -1.16
CA LEU A 38 9.05 -15.94 -0.67
C LEU A 38 9.27 -16.18 0.84
N PHE A 39 10.15 -15.42 1.50
CA PHE A 39 10.50 -15.70 2.89
C PHE A 39 9.46 -15.13 3.87
N GLY A 40 8.75 -16.03 4.53
CA GLY A 40 7.86 -15.74 5.64
C GLY A 40 8.56 -15.64 7.00
N PHE A 41 7.78 -15.62 8.05
CA PHE A 41 8.26 -15.77 9.43
C PHE A 41 8.48 -17.24 9.79
N SER A 42 9.03 -17.45 10.99
CA SER A 42 9.10 -18.78 11.58
C SER A 42 7.67 -19.36 11.77
N LYS A 43 7.54 -20.68 11.64
CA LYS A 43 6.28 -21.41 11.80
C LYS A 43 5.56 -21.08 13.12
N SER A 44 6.30 -20.81 14.20
CA SER A 44 5.76 -20.45 15.50
C SER A 44 5.02 -19.09 15.51
N ARG A 45 5.28 -18.22 14.53
CA ARG A 45 4.66 -16.90 14.41
C ARG A 45 3.58 -16.85 13.32
N THR A 46 3.38 -17.95 12.61
CA THR A 46 2.43 -18.01 11.50
C THR A 46 1.00 -17.89 12.00
N HIS A 47 0.25 -16.96 11.40
CA HIS A 47 -1.17 -16.83 11.66
C HIS A 47 -1.93 -18.00 11.00
N PRO A 48 -2.89 -18.67 11.68
CA PRO A 48 -3.59 -19.83 11.13
C PRO A 48 -4.26 -19.59 9.77
N LYS A 49 -4.77 -18.39 9.54
CA LYS A 49 -5.43 -17.99 8.29
C LYS A 49 -4.48 -17.73 7.11
N MET A 50 -3.17 -17.73 7.37
CA MET A 50 -2.15 -17.64 6.31
C MET A 50 -1.76 -18.99 5.70
N LYS A 51 -2.21 -20.11 6.28
CA LYS A 51 -1.89 -21.44 5.77
C LYS A 51 -2.13 -21.64 4.27
N PRO A 52 -3.24 -21.16 3.68
CA PRO A 52 -3.48 -21.30 2.23
C PRO A 52 -2.41 -20.62 1.36
N PHE A 53 -1.73 -19.59 1.86
CA PHE A 53 -0.71 -18.82 1.14
C PHE A 53 0.71 -19.36 1.34
N ILE A 54 0.88 -20.45 2.09
CA ILE A 54 2.17 -21.05 2.40
C ILE A 54 2.37 -22.26 1.52
N HIS A 55 3.45 -22.26 0.73
CA HIS A 55 3.82 -23.38 -0.12
C HIS A 55 4.47 -24.52 0.68
N SER A 56 5.42 -24.18 1.58
CA SER A 56 6.17 -25.17 2.38
C SER A 56 6.83 -24.52 3.59
N THR A 57 7.38 -25.35 4.49
CA THR A 57 8.22 -24.91 5.61
C THR A 57 9.63 -25.44 5.39
N ARG A 58 10.66 -24.57 5.38
CA ARG A 58 12.07 -24.98 5.26
C ARG A 58 12.87 -24.42 6.45
N SER A 59 13.58 -25.28 7.14
CA SER A 59 14.40 -24.90 8.30
C SER A 59 13.63 -24.06 9.34
N GLY A 60 12.34 -24.37 9.55
CA GLY A 60 11.49 -23.65 10.50
C GLY A 60 10.97 -22.30 10.02
N VAL A 61 11.27 -21.90 8.77
CA VAL A 61 10.76 -20.68 8.12
C VAL A 61 9.69 -21.07 7.10
N GLU A 62 8.59 -20.35 7.11
CA GLU A 62 7.52 -20.53 6.14
C GLU A 62 7.89 -19.94 4.78
N ILE A 63 7.59 -20.66 3.72
CA ILE A 63 7.81 -20.24 2.33
C ILE A 63 6.47 -19.89 1.71
N ILE A 64 6.32 -18.64 1.31
CA ILE A 64 5.10 -18.10 0.70
C ILE A 64 4.96 -18.63 -0.72
N ASN A 65 3.73 -18.94 -1.13
CA ASN A 65 3.40 -19.33 -2.50
C ASN A 65 3.39 -18.10 -3.42
N LEU A 66 4.45 -17.95 -4.24
CA LEU A 66 4.59 -16.80 -5.13
C LEU A 66 3.59 -16.80 -6.29
N GLU A 67 3.08 -17.95 -6.72
CA GLU A 67 2.06 -18.04 -7.76
C GLU A 67 0.75 -17.39 -7.31
N GLN A 68 0.36 -17.65 -6.07
CA GLN A 68 -0.79 -16.95 -5.47
C GLN A 68 -0.49 -15.46 -5.25
N THR A 69 0.74 -15.13 -4.86
CA THR A 69 1.14 -13.74 -4.67
C THR A 69 0.96 -12.94 -5.95
N ILE A 70 1.43 -13.44 -7.10
CA ILE A 70 1.32 -12.68 -8.37
C ILE A 70 -0.13 -12.53 -8.83
N ARG A 71 -0.96 -13.55 -8.64
CA ARG A 71 -2.41 -13.47 -8.95
C ARG A 71 -3.09 -12.39 -8.12
N LEU A 72 -2.91 -12.42 -6.79
CA LEU A 72 -3.50 -11.44 -5.88
C LEU A 72 -2.91 -10.03 -6.09
N LEU A 73 -1.64 -9.94 -6.48
CA LEU A 73 -1.00 -8.68 -6.81
C LEU A 73 -1.63 -8.05 -8.07
N LYS A 74 -1.92 -8.85 -9.10
CA LYS A 74 -2.62 -8.38 -10.31
C LYS A 74 -4.01 -7.85 -10.00
N VAL A 75 -4.78 -8.57 -9.16
CA VAL A 75 -6.12 -8.14 -8.71
C VAL A 75 -6.02 -6.82 -7.92
N ALA A 76 -5.07 -6.72 -6.99
CA ALA A 76 -4.85 -5.49 -6.23
C ALA A 76 -4.43 -4.32 -7.14
N ALA A 77 -3.58 -4.57 -8.15
CA ALA A 77 -3.13 -3.56 -9.09
C ALA A 77 -4.27 -3.06 -9.98
N ALA A 78 -5.13 -3.95 -10.47
CA ALA A 78 -6.32 -3.58 -11.26
C ALA A 78 -7.24 -2.66 -10.45
N PHE A 79 -7.56 -3.03 -9.21
CA PHE A 79 -8.35 -2.22 -8.30
C PHE A 79 -7.75 -0.82 -8.06
N LEU A 80 -6.44 -0.76 -7.72
CA LEU A 80 -5.77 0.52 -7.47
C LEU A 80 -5.70 1.39 -8.73
N ARG A 81 -5.55 0.77 -9.90
CA ARG A 81 -5.60 1.43 -11.19
C ARG A 81 -6.94 2.14 -11.41
N GLU A 82 -8.07 1.47 -11.18
CA GLU A 82 -9.40 2.06 -11.28
C GLU A 82 -9.58 3.28 -10.36
N ILE A 83 -9.09 3.19 -9.13
CA ILE A 83 -9.13 4.30 -8.17
C ILE A 83 -8.40 5.53 -8.72
N VAL A 84 -7.19 5.36 -9.26
CA VAL A 84 -6.37 6.47 -9.79
C VAL A 84 -6.97 7.02 -11.07
N THR A 85 -7.43 6.16 -11.99
CA THR A 85 -8.10 6.57 -13.23
C THR A 85 -9.37 7.39 -12.94
N GLY A 86 -10.09 7.02 -11.87
CA GLY A 86 -11.24 7.79 -11.38
C GLY A 86 -10.88 9.10 -10.65
N GLY A 87 -9.61 9.51 -10.64
CA GLY A 87 -9.13 10.74 -9.98
C GLY A 87 -9.25 10.69 -8.45
N LYS A 88 -9.42 9.51 -7.87
CA LYS A 88 -9.56 9.33 -6.42
C LYS A 88 -8.18 9.16 -5.76
N THR A 89 -8.13 9.43 -4.46
CA THR A 89 -6.89 9.43 -3.68
C THR A 89 -6.65 8.08 -3.03
N ILE A 90 -5.41 7.59 -3.11
CA ILE A 90 -4.91 6.41 -2.40
C ILE A 90 -3.95 6.88 -1.30
N LEU A 91 -4.11 6.38 -0.07
CA LEU A 91 -3.18 6.68 1.02
C LEU A 91 -2.21 5.51 1.21
N PHE A 92 -0.92 5.79 1.03
CA PHE A 92 0.16 4.82 1.24
C PHE A 92 0.63 4.86 2.70
N VAL A 93 0.75 3.69 3.34
CA VAL A 93 1.14 3.57 4.75
C VAL A 93 2.25 2.54 4.93
N GLY A 94 3.41 2.99 5.42
CA GLY A 94 4.52 2.09 5.71
C GLY A 94 5.53 2.74 6.64
N THR A 95 5.43 2.45 7.95
CA THR A 95 6.28 3.08 8.99
C THR A 95 7.48 2.24 9.41
N ALA A 96 7.64 1.05 8.84
CA ALA A 96 8.83 0.23 9.09
C ALA A 96 10.05 0.82 8.36
N PRO A 97 11.25 0.78 8.94
CA PRO A 97 12.46 1.29 8.27
C PRO A 97 12.66 0.71 6.86
N ALA A 98 12.31 -0.56 6.67
CA ALA A 98 12.41 -1.24 5.38
C ALA A 98 11.44 -0.71 4.31
N SER A 99 10.31 -0.12 4.71
CA SER A 99 9.26 0.35 3.79
C SER A 99 9.24 1.85 3.57
N LYS A 100 9.80 2.66 4.49
CA LYS A 100 9.70 4.13 4.47
C LYS A 100 10.10 4.74 3.14
N THR A 101 11.28 4.40 2.66
CA THR A 101 11.86 4.98 1.43
C THR A 101 11.01 4.60 0.22
N ALA A 102 10.72 3.31 0.04
CA ALA A 102 9.94 2.83 -1.10
C ALA A 102 8.51 3.42 -1.11
N VAL A 103 7.84 3.46 0.05
CA VAL A 103 6.50 4.05 0.18
C VAL A 103 6.51 5.53 -0.18
N LYS A 104 7.49 6.29 0.31
CA LYS A 104 7.62 7.72 0.00
C LYS A 104 7.84 7.95 -1.49
N GLU A 105 8.82 7.27 -2.09
CA GLU A 105 9.16 7.42 -3.51
C GLU A 105 7.99 7.11 -4.44
N ILE A 106 7.28 6.02 -4.20
CA ILE A 106 6.15 5.61 -5.02
C ILE A 106 4.97 6.58 -4.87
N ALA A 107 4.65 6.97 -3.64
CA ALA A 107 3.57 7.90 -3.39
C ALA A 107 3.86 9.28 -4.01
N GLU A 108 5.10 9.76 -3.94
CA GLU A 108 5.51 11.02 -4.57
C GLU A 108 5.43 10.96 -6.10
N LYS A 109 5.85 9.84 -6.72
CA LYS A 109 5.72 9.63 -8.17
C LYS A 109 4.27 9.65 -8.63
N LEU A 110 3.37 9.01 -7.88
CA LEU A 110 1.93 9.00 -8.17
C LEU A 110 1.20 10.28 -7.72
N GLY A 111 1.88 11.22 -7.06
CA GLY A 111 1.25 12.41 -6.47
C GLY A 111 0.25 12.10 -5.34
N GLN A 112 0.36 10.93 -4.72
CA GLN A 112 -0.55 10.44 -3.70
C GLN A 112 -0.04 10.73 -2.27
N PRO A 113 -0.92 10.86 -1.26
CA PRO A 113 -0.52 11.02 0.12
C PRO A 113 0.12 9.76 0.71
N TYR A 114 1.01 9.96 1.69
CA TYR A 114 1.67 8.86 2.38
C TYR A 114 1.93 9.12 3.87
N VAL A 115 2.07 8.04 4.64
CA VAL A 115 2.46 8.04 6.06
C VAL A 115 3.63 7.09 6.26
N THR A 116 4.82 7.65 6.58
CA THR A 116 6.05 6.88 6.76
C THR A 116 6.61 6.91 8.17
N GLU A 117 6.19 7.85 9.03
CA GLU A 117 6.74 7.99 10.36
C GLU A 117 5.87 7.31 11.42
N ARG A 118 4.67 7.81 11.63
CA ARG A 118 3.76 7.28 12.63
C ARG A 118 2.31 7.45 12.20
N TRP A 119 1.53 6.39 12.36
CA TRP A 119 0.08 6.48 12.25
C TRP A 119 -0.51 7.10 13.51
N PHE A 120 -1.32 8.11 13.35
CA PHE A 120 -2.09 8.69 14.45
C PHE A 120 -3.45 8.00 14.52
N GLY A 121 -3.80 7.48 15.71
CA GLY A 121 -5.15 6.96 15.93
C GLY A 121 -6.19 8.04 15.64
N GLY A 122 -7.24 7.69 14.89
CA GLY A 122 -8.25 8.64 14.46
C GLY A 122 -7.96 9.36 13.14
N THR A 123 -6.88 9.05 12.46
CA THR A 123 -6.56 9.65 11.15
C THR A 123 -7.70 9.48 10.14
N LEU A 124 -8.38 8.36 10.15
CA LEU A 124 -9.53 8.09 9.28
C LEU A 124 -10.85 8.28 10.03
N THR A 125 -10.99 7.69 11.21
CA THR A 125 -12.25 7.69 11.97
C THR A 125 -12.60 9.04 12.59
N ASN A 126 -11.61 9.92 12.78
CA ASN A 126 -11.81 11.29 13.26
C ASN A 126 -11.14 12.29 12.31
N PHE A 127 -11.46 12.15 11.03
CA PHE A 127 -10.83 12.94 9.96
C PHE A 127 -11.00 14.45 10.15
N LYS A 128 -12.12 14.91 10.72
CA LYS A 128 -12.35 16.34 11.01
C LYS A 128 -11.28 16.95 11.91
N VAL A 129 -10.86 16.23 12.97
CA VAL A 129 -9.79 16.71 13.85
C VAL A 129 -8.43 16.57 13.19
N PHE A 130 -8.24 15.54 12.38
CA PHE A 130 -7.00 15.34 11.65
C PHE A 130 -6.80 16.39 10.56
N SER A 131 -7.83 16.73 9.78
CA SER A 131 -7.79 17.79 8.76
C SER A 131 -7.49 19.17 9.36
N ALA A 132 -8.07 19.49 10.53
CA ALA A 132 -7.78 20.73 11.23
C ALA A 132 -6.28 20.86 11.61
N ARG A 133 -5.60 19.73 11.90
CA ARG A 133 -4.14 19.74 12.15
C ARG A 133 -3.36 19.99 10.85
N ILE A 134 -3.79 19.39 9.73
CA ILE A 134 -3.19 19.65 8.41
C ILE A 134 -3.37 21.12 8.03
N GLU A 135 -4.56 21.69 8.22
CA GLU A 135 -4.85 23.10 7.96
C GLU A 135 -3.98 24.02 8.81
N LYS A 136 -3.85 23.73 10.12
CA LYS A 136 -2.94 24.48 11.01
C LYS A 136 -1.51 24.44 10.47
N PHE A 137 -1.03 23.28 10.07
CA PHE A 137 0.31 23.11 9.51
C PHE A 137 0.50 23.92 8.22
N ASN A 138 -0.43 23.83 7.28
CA ASN A 138 -0.38 24.58 6.02
C ASN A 138 -0.41 26.10 6.27
N ARG A 139 -1.24 26.58 7.20
CA ARG A 139 -1.32 28.00 7.57
C ARG A 139 0.00 28.50 8.18
N LEU A 140 0.60 27.76 9.12
CA LEU A 140 1.88 28.16 9.71
C LEU A 140 2.99 28.23 8.66
N ARG A 141 2.98 27.32 7.69
CA ARG A 141 3.92 27.31 6.58
C ARG A 141 3.76 28.54 5.68
N GLU A 142 2.53 28.85 5.29
CA GLU A 142 2.23 30.05 4.51
C GLU A 142 2.60 31.35 5.26
N GLU A 143 2.32 31.42 6.55
CA GLU A 143 2.72 32.57 7.39
C GLU A 143 4.25 32.72 7.39
N LYS A 144 5.00 31.63 7.49
CA LYS A 144 6.46 31.65 7.43
C LYS A 144 6.97 32.12 6.06
N GLU A 145 6.43 31.57 4.98
CA GLU A 145 6.81 31.93 3.60
C GLU A 145 6.52 33.42 3.28
N LYS A 146 5.46 33.99 3.85
CA LYS A 146 5.07 35.40 3.70
C LYS A 146 5.77 36.37 4.68
N GLY A 147 6.72 35.88 5.51
CA GLY A 147 7.40 36.69 6.51
C GLY A 147 6.53 37.11 7.70
N GLY A 148 5.34 36.51 7.82
CA GLY A 148 4.37 36.84 8.88
C GLY A 148 4.82 36.47 10.30
N LEU A 149 5.95 35.78 10.44
CA LEU A 149 6.53 35.43 11.74
C LEU A 149 7.36 36.57 12.37
N ASP A 150 7.58 37.68 11.67
CA ASP A 150 8.39 38.82 12.18
C ASP A 150 7.75 39.56 13.34
N LYS A 151 6.44 39.38 13.51
CA LYS A 151 5.68 39.90 14.66
C LYS A 151 5.98 39.20 16.00
N TYR A 152 6.62 38.01 15.95
CA TYR A 152 6.93 37.21 17.13
C TYR A 152 8.36 37.48 17.63
N THR A 153 8.59 37.31 18.94
CA THR A 153 9.91 37.36 19.52
C THR A 153 10.82 36.22 19.01
N LYS A 154 12.15 36.38 19.12
CA LYS A 154 13.10 35.34 18.71
C LYS A 154 12.82 33.96 19.35
N LYS A 155 12.41 33.97 20.64
CA LYS A 155 12.08 32.73 21.36
C LYS A 155 10.82 32.04 20.80
N GLU A 156 9.79 32.83 20.54
CA GLU A 156 8.53 32.32 19.96
C GLU A 156 8.75 31.77 18.55
N ARG A 157 9.51 32.47 17.70
CA ARG A 157 9.87 31.97 16.35
C ARG A 157 10.56 30.63 16.44
N LEU A 158 11.52 30.48 17.33
CA LEU A 158 12.22 29.21 17.53
C LEU A 158 11.26 28.09 17.96
N MET A 159 10.27 28.39 18.81
CA MET A 159 9.26 27.39 19.22
C MET A 159 8.34 27.00 18.05
N ILE A 160 7.90 27.97 17.24
CA ILE A 160 7.09 27.75 16.05
C ILE A 160 7.89 26.92 15.02
N ASP A 161 9.15 27.25 14.78
CA ASP A 161 10.02 26.49 13.86
C ASP A 161 10.14 25.03 14.29
N ARG A 162 10.39 24.76 15.57
CA ARG A 162 10.45 23.40 16.10
C ARG A 162 9.12 22.65 16.01
N GLU A 163 7.99 23.34 16.19
CA GLU A 163 6.66 22.75 16.01
C GLU A 163 6.43 22.41 14.53
N MET A 164 6.80 23.32 13.63
CA MET A 164 6.69 23.09 12.17
C MET A 164 7.57 21.93 11.70
N GLU A 165 8.80 21.82 12.16
CA GLU A 165 9.69 20.70 11.85
C GLU A 165 9.06 19.35 12.26
N LYS A 166 8.48 19.29 13.47
CA LYS A 166 7.75 18.11 13.92
C LYS A 166 6.53 17.80 13.05
N MET A 167 5.77 18.84 12.70
CA MET A 167 4.60 18.67 11.82
C MET A 167 5.02 18.24 10.41
N GLU A 168 6.11 18.76 9.84
CA GLU A 168 6.63 18.34 8.53
C GLU A 168 6.98 16.84 8.53
N ILE A 169 7.65 16.35 9.57
CA ILE A 169 8.02 14.94 9.69
C ILE A 169 6.78 14.04 9.70
N PHE A 170 5.73 14.41 10.41
CA PHE A 170 4.56 13.55 10.60
C PHE A 170 3.42 13.79 9.61
N LEU A 171 3.24 15.01 9.15
CA LEU A 171 2.11 15.42 8.31
C LEU A 171 2.53 15.80 6.89
N GLY A 172 3.83 15.94 6.61
CA GLY A 172 4.34 16.37 5.31
C GLY A 172 3.80 15.54 4.15
N GLY A 173 3.74 14.21 4.31
CA GLY A 173 3.23 13.29 3.28
C GLY A 173 1.71 13.37 3.07
N VAL A 174 0.95 13.85 4.04
CA VAL A 174 -0.52 13.95 3.97
C VAL A 174 -1.04 15.39 3.83
N ARG A 175 -0.14 16.39 3.75
CA ARG A 175 -0.50 17.81 3.73
C ARG A 175 -1.47 18.23 2.61
N LYS A 176 -1.44 17.53 1.48
CA LYS A 176 -2.30 17.79 0.32
C LYS A 176 -3.66 17.08 0.40
N MET A 177 -3.89 16.30 1.44
CA MET A 177 -5.08 15.47 1.59
C MET A 177 -6.28 16.34 1.99
N LYS A 178 -7.26 16.48 1.10
CA LYS A 178 -8.47 17.30 1.30
C LYS A 178 -9.67 16.52 1.83
N GLY A 179 -9.62 15.20 1.75
CA GLY A 179 -10.72 14.32 2.14
C GLY A 179 -10.22 12.94 2.52
N LEU A 180 -11.14 12.04 2.87
CA LEU A 180 -10.85 10.64 3.10
C LEU A 180 -10.32 9.99 1.81
N PRO A 181 -9.32 9.09 1.89
CA PRO A 181 -8.85 8.35 0.73
C PRO A 181 -9.88 7.33 0.28
N ALA A 182 -9.91 7.01 -1.00
CA ALA A 182 -10.79 5.98 -1.56
C ALA A 182 -10.26 4.56 -1.30
N ALA A 183 -8.94 4.42 -1.13
CA ALA A 183 -8.29 3.16 -0.77
C ALA A 183 -7.02 3.40 0.05
N LEU A 184 -6.56 2.36 0.75
CA LEU A 184 -5.27 2.34 1.44
C LEU A 184 -4.36 1.28 0.81
N VAL A 185 -3.06 1.62 0.70
CA VAL A 185 -1.99 0.64 0.48
C VAL A 185 -1.14 0.57 1.75
N VAL A 186 -1.13 -0.58 2.41
CA VAL A 186 -0.47 -0.77 3.71
C VAL A 186 0.65 -1.78 3.60
N ILE A 187 1.85 -1.41 4.04
CA ILE A 187 3.00 -2.33 4.14
C ILE A 187 3.13 -2.78 5.59
N ASP A 188 3.13 -4.11 5.83
CA ASP A 188 3.09 -4.73 7.16
C ASP A 188 1.76 -4.45 7.89
N SER A 189 0.70 -5.16 7.49
CA SER A 189 -0.64 -5.01 8.09
C SER A 189 -0.69 -5.39 9.58
N GLU A 190 0.22 -6.25 10.04
CA GLU A 190 0.31 -6.63 11.46
C GLU A 190 0.78 -5.46 12.32
N LYS A 191 1.81 -4.72 11.87
CA LYS A 191 2.26 -3.50 12.51
C LYS A 191 1.20 -2.40 12.45
N HIS A 192 0.44 -2.33 11.37
CA HIS A 192 -0.56 -1.30 11.10
C HIS A 192 -1.99 -1.76 11.39
N LYS A 193 -2.20 -2.64 12.38
CA LYS A 193 -3.54 -3.13 12.79
C LYS A 193 -4.55 -2.00 13.05
N THR A 194 -4.09 -0.91 13.65
CA THR A 194 -4.96 0.24 13.93
C THR A 194 -5.44 0.89 12.64
N THR A 195 -4.55 1.08 11.66
CA THR A 195 -4.89 1.61 10.34
C THR A 195 -5.94 0.75 9.65
N VAL A 196 -5.72 -0.58 9.62
CA VAL A 196 -6.64 -1.53 9.00
C VAL A 196 -8.02 -1.53 9.71
N ARG A 197 -8.03 -1.49 11.04
CA ARG A 197 -9.28 -1.43 11.83
C ARG A 197 -10.04 -0.13 11.58
N GLU A 198 -9.34 1.01 11.49
CA GLU A 198 -9.97 2.29 11.17
C GLU A 198 -10.57 2.27 9.77
N ALA A 199 -9.82 1.80 8.77
CA ALA A 199 -10.29 1.67 7.39
C ALA A 199 -11.55 0.80 7.30
N LYS A 200 -11.53 -0.38 7.93
CA LYS A 200 -12.68 -1.29 7.99
C LYS A 200 -13.90 -0.65 8.63
N LYS A 201 -13.71 0.15 9.70
CA LYS A 201 -14.82 0.82 10.41
C LYS A 201 -15.58 1.83 9.54
N ILE A 202 -14.89 2.44 8.56
CA ILE A 202 -15.48 3.43 7.66
C ILE A 202 -15.60 2.91 6.21
N ASN A 203 -15.48 1.59 6.02
CA ASN A 203 -15.62 0.89 4.74
C ASN A 203 -14.67 1.41 3.64
N ILE A 204 -13.44 1.75 4.01
CA ILE A 204 -12.39 2.05 3.02
C ILE A 204 -11.64 0.75 2.72
N PRO A 205 -11.58 0.33 1.44
CA PRO A 205 -10.86 -0.88 1.05
C PRO A 205 -9.35 -0.74 1.26
N VAL A 206 -8.72 -1.86 1.65
CA VAL A 206 -7.30 -1.92 1.97
C VAL A 206 -6.62 -2.96 1.08
N ALA A 207 -5.65 -2.55 0.30
CA ALA A 207 -4.63 -3.42 -0.29
C ALA A 207 -3.43 -3.47 0.67
N ALA A 208 -2.94 -4.65 1.01
CA ALA A 208 -1.82 -4.73 1.94
C ALA A 208 -0.81 -5.81 1.57
N VAL A 209 0.47 -5.43 1.63
CA VAL A 209 1.58 -6.39 1.68
C VAL A 209 1.64 -6.96 3.09
N LEU A 210 1.53 -8.25 3.19
CA LEU A 210 1.43 -8.96 4.47
C LEU A 210 2.27 -10.24 4.47
N ASN A 211 2.91 -10.49 5.60
CA ASN A 211 3.71 -11.68 5.81
C ASN A 211 2.91 -12.75 6.57
N THR A 212 3.48 -13.91 6.76
CA THR A 212 2.84 -15.10 7.35
C THR A 212 2.29 -14.91 8.78
N ASN A 213 2.66 -13.82 9.49
CA ASN A 213 2.19 -13.49 10.82
C ASN A 213 0.89 -12.65 10.86
N ALA A 214 0.42 -12.17 9.72
CA ALA A 214 -0.74 -11.29 9.63
C ALA A 214 -2.05 -12.06 9.41
N ASN A 215 -3.20 -11.42 9.68
CA ASN A 215 -4.51 -11.96 9.37
C ASN A 215 -5.00 -11.43 8.01
N PRO A 216 -5.05 -12.28 6.95
CA PRO A 216 -5.47 -11.85 5.62
C PRO A 216 -6.97 -11.53 5.51
N GLU A 217 -7.82 -12.08 6.38
CA GLU A 217 -9.28 -11.82 6.36
C GLU A 217 -9.66 -10.37 6.71
N MET A 218 -8.72 -9.64 7.29
CA MET A 218 -8.93 -8.22 7.61
C MET A 218 -8.66 -7.30 6.42
N ILE A 219 -8.14 -7.86 5.32
CA ILE A 219 -7.64 -7.11 4.16
C ILE A 219 -8.48 -7.46 2.95
N ASN A 220 -8.93 -6.45 2.20
CA ASN A 220 -9.72 -6.65 0.98
C ASN A 220 -8.84 -7.24 -0.14
N TYR A 221 -7.65 -6.69 -0.34
CA TYR A 221 -6.70 -7.10 -1.38
C TYR A 221 -5.38 -7.53 -0.74
N PRO A 222 -5.29 -8.78 -0.22
CA PRO A 222 -4.07 -9.25 0.41
C PRO A 222 -3.00 -9.57 -0.63
N ILE A 223 -1.76 -9.12 -0.37
CA ILE A 223 -0.58 -9.42 -1.19
C ILE A 223 0.42 -10.15 -0.28
N PRO A 224 0.40 -11.49 -0.25
CA PRO A 224 1.31 -12.27 0.57
C PRO A 224 2.74 -12.11 0.07
N ALA A 225 3.61 -11.50 0.85
CA ALA A 225 5.02 -11.32 0.51
C ALA A 225 5.87 -10.96 1.74
N ASN A 226 7.19 -10.99 1.58
CA ASN A 226 8.11 -10.57 2.62
C ASN A 226 8.07 -9.06 2.83
N ASP A 227 7.47 -8.62 3.92
CA ASP A 227 7.33 -7.22 4.33
C ASP A 227 8.51 -6.66 5.14
N ARG A 228 9.59 -7.42 5.31
CA ARG A 228 10.79 -7.03 6.05
C ARG A 228 11.99 -6.71 5.17
N ASN A 229 12.03 -7.28 3.98
CA ASN A 229 13.11 -7.05 3.05
C ASN A 229 12.80 -5.78 2.21
N PRO A 230 13.65 -4.73 2.26
CA PRO A 230 13.44 -3.53 1.46
C PRO A 230 13.35 -3.80 -0.04
N LYS A 231 14.10 -4.77 -0.57
CA LYS A 231 14.07 -5.15 -1.99
C LYS A 231 12.72 -5.77 -2.38
N SER A 232 12.19 -6.65 -1.53
CA SER A 232 10.88 -7.27 -1.71
C SER A 232 9.77 -6.21 -1.74
N ILE A 233 9.77 -5.30 -0.77
CA ILE A 233 8.78 -4.22 -0.67
C ILE A 233 8.87 -3.29 -1.89
N ALA A 234 10.08 -2.88 -2.25
CA ALA A 234 10.31 -2.00 -3.40
C ALA A 234 9.83 -2.66 -4.71
N TRP A 235 10.06 -3.95 -4.88
CA TRP A 235 9.61 -4.69 -6.06
C TRP A 235 8.08 -4.70 -6.16
N VAL A 236 7.37 -5.07 -5.08
CA VAL A 236 5.90 -5.07 -5.06
C VAL A 236 5.33 -3.68 -5.35
N LEU A 237 5.88 -2.65 -4.72
CA LEU A 237 5.42 -1.28 -4.93
C LEU A 237 5.72 -0.77 -6.35
N ASN A 238 6.87 -1.11 -6.93
CA ASN A 238 7.19 -0.76 -8.32
C ASN A 238 6.28 -1.48 -9.32
N TYR A 239 5.92 -2.74 -9.05
CA TYR A 239 4.94 -3.46 -9.86
C TYR A 239 3.59 -2.74 -9.84
N LEU A 240 3.09 -2.37 -8.65
CA LEU A 240 1.84 -1.60 -8.50
C LEU A 240 1.93 -0.24 -9.23
N LEU A 241 3.07 0.45 -9.13
CA LEU A 241 3.31 1.70 -9.83
C LEU A 241 3.20 1.52 -11.35
N ALA A 242 3.91 0.53 -11.90
CA ALA A 242 3.92 0.27 -13.34
C ALA A 242 2.51 -0.04 -13.88
N GLU A 243 1.72 -0.83 -13.14
CA GLU A 243 0.34 -1.16 -13.52
C GLU A 243 -0.60 0.06 -13.43
N ILE A 244 -0.40 0.93 -12.45
CA ILE A 244 -1.18 2.17 -12.30
C ILE A 244 -0.81 3.16 -13.41
N GLU A 245 0.49 3.29 -13.74
CA GLU A 245 0.96 4.20 -14.79
C GLU A 245 0.51 3.80 -16.21
N LYS A 246 0.37 2.50 -16.49
CA LYS A 246 -0.21 2.01 -17.76
C LYS A 246 -1.61 2.58 -18.03
N ALA A 247 -2.36 2.90 -17.00
CA ALA A 247 -3.69 3.50 -17.14
C ALA A 247 -3.68 4.98 -17.54
N ASN A 248 -2.58 5.68 -17.25
CA ASN A 248 -2.42 7.10 -17.58
C ASN A 248 -1.86 7.31 -19.01
N GLN A 249 -1.48 6.22 -19.71
CA GLN A 249 -1.06 6.29 -21.11
C GLN A 249 -2.30 6.38 -22.02
N PRO A 250 -2.27 7.21 -23.08
CA PRO A 250 -3.33 7.26 -24.08
C PRO A 250 -3.56 5.88 -24.69
N GLU A 251 -4.81 5.58 -25.05
CA GLU A 251 -5.22 4.28 -25.62
C GLU A 251 -4.42 3.85 -26.87
N GLU A 252 -3.78 4.77 -27.57
CA GLU A 252 -2.99 4.52 -28.78
C GLU A 252 -1.67 3.78 -28.54
N GLU A 253 -1.17 3.73 -27.28
CA GLU A 253 0.09 3.05 -26.94
C GLU A 253 -0.11 1.73 -26.15
N ARG A 254 -1.34 1.28 -25.96
CA ARG A 254 -1.61 0.00 -25.29
C ARG A 254 -1.26 -1.16 -26.21
N PRO A 255 -0.39 -2.10 -25.83
CA PRO A 255 -0.20 -3.33 -26.61
C PRO A 255 -1.54 -4.04 -26.69
N ALA A 256 -2.00 -4.36 -27.89
CA ALA A 256 -3.25 -5.06 -28.11
C ALA A 256 -3.25 -6.41 -27.35
N GLU A 257 -4.05 -6.51 -26.31
CA GLU A 257 -4.39 -7.82 -25.71
C GLU A 257 -5.05 -8.64 -26.83
N LYS A 258 -4.35 -9.70 -27.22
CA LYS A 258 -4.89 -10.66 -28.19
C LYS A 258 -6.14 -11.30 -27.57
N GLN A 259 -7.30 -10.86 -28.05
CA GLN A 259 -8.53 -11.63 -27.86
C GLN A 259 -8.35 -12.98 -28.53
N GLU A 260 -8.15 -14.04 -27.75
CA GLU A 260 -8.28 -15.40 -28.24
C GLU A 260 -9.77 -15.59 -28.59
N GLN A 261 -10.05 -15.65 -29.88
CA GLN A 261 -11.33 -16.10 -30.38
C GLN A 261 -11.48 -17.56 -30.05
N PRO A 262 -12.63 -18.00 -29.52
CA PRO A 262 -12.87 -19.43 -29.34
C PRO A 262 -12.93 -20.08 -30.72
N ALA A 263 -12.10 -21.12 -30.91
CA ALA A 263 -12.14 -21.97 -32.08
C ALA A 263 -13.46 -22.75 -32.11
N GLU A 264 -14.16 -22.67 -33.23
CA GLU A 264 -15.33 -23.51 -33.56
C GLU A 264 -14.98 -25.01 -33.66
#